data_d39a55c0091285876a6838ac3d5e0a6d
#
_entry.id   d39a55c0091285876a6838ac3d5e0a6d
#
_cell.length_a   1.000
_cell.length_b   1.000
_cell.length_c   1.000
_cell.angle_alpha   90.00
_cell.angle_beta   90.00
_cell.angle_gamma   90.00
#
_symmetry.space_group_name_H-M   'P 1'
#
loop_
_entity.id
_entity.type
_entity.pdbx_description
1 polymer ?
#
loop_
_entity_poly.entity_id
_entity_poly.type
_entity_poly.pdbx_seq_one_letter_code
_entity_poly.pdbx_strand_id
1 'polypeptide(L)'
;MKAVGCVGCISNGPSRDIDEIRPMEFQYLISGVTPGHGEQAVHAVNVPVSVAGMDIAPGEIVHMDENGACKFPADKLQAVLENARALQQEEEQRVGQLLEAKSLAEVKRIFAGHSYVESDEE
;
A
#
# COMPACT_ATOMS: atom_id res chain seq x y z
N MET A 1 13.41 17.02 2.90
CA MET A 1 12.94 16.09 1.83
C MET A 1 11.85 16.74 0.97
N LYS A 2 10.75 17.23 1.52
CA LYS A 2 9.66 17.88 0.73
C LYS A 2 10.15 19.00 -0.18
N ALA A 3 11.06 19.84 0.28
CA ALA A 3 11.64 20.94 -0.52
C ALA A 3 12.36 20.50 -1.81
N VAL A 4 12.72 19.22 -1.94
CA VAL A 4 13.34 18.63 -3.13
C VAL A 4 12.39 17.71 -3.90
N GLY A 5 11.08 17.85 -3.66
CA GLY A 5 10.06 17.11 -4.39
C GLY A 5 9.70 15.73 -3.83
N CYS A 6 10.22 15.34 -2.66
CA CYS A 6 9.83 14.11 -1.99
C CYS A 6 8.36 14.18 -1.57
N VAL A 7 7.58 13.15 -1.91
CA VAL A 7 6.16 13.02 -1.56
C VAL A 7 5.91 12.07 -0.39
N GLY A 8 6.88 11.23 -0.06
CA GLY A 8 6.77 10.28 1.05
C GLY A 8 8.10 9.65 1.44
N CYS A 9 8.06 8.90 2.54
CA CYS A 9 9.19 8.13 3.06
C CYS A 9 8.70 6.83 3.67
N ILE A 10 9.39 5.75 3.39
CA ILE A 10 9.25 4.46 4.08
C ILE A 10 10.55 4.16 4.82
N SER A 11 10.45 3.75 6.08
CA SER A 11 11.62 3.46 6.90
C SER A 11 11.42 2.25 7.81
N ASN A 12 12.46 1.42 7.95
CA ASN A 12 12.54 0.39 8.98
C ASN A 12 12.76 0.97 10.38
N GLY A 13 13.22 2.21 10.46
CA GLY A 13 13.48 2.88 11.72
C GLY A 13 12.26 3.57 12.30
N PRO A 14 12.21 3.77 13.62
CA PRO A 14 11.24 4.65 14.22
C PRO A 14 11.59 6.11 13.92
N SER A 15 10.61 6.98 14.06
CA SER A 15 10.80 8.43 13.88
C SER A 15 10.03 9.23 14.91
N ARG A 16 10.07 10.56 14.80
CA ARG A 16 9.37 11.53 15.65
C ARG A 16 8.68 12.59 14.81
N ASP A 17 8.14 13.62 15.44
CA ASP A 17 7.56 14.80 14.80
C ASP A 17 6.37 14.47 13.89
N ILE A 18 5.55 13.48 14.31
CA ILE A 18 4.43 12.96 13.50
C ILE A 18 3.37 14.05 13.29
N ASP A 19 3.09 14.84 14.32
CA ASP A 19 2.08 15.89 14.26
C ASP A 19 2.54 17.08 13.40
N GLU A 20 3.85 17.34 13.35
CA GLU A 20 4.46 18.35 12.48
C GLU A 20 4.50 17.92 11.02
N ILE A 21 4.68 16.60 10.75
CA ILE A 21 4.75 16.04 9.41
C ILE A 21 3.35 15.92 8.79
N ARG A 22 2.33 15.59 9.59
CA ARG A 22 0.96 15.37 9.11
C ARG A 22 0.39 16.51 8.26
N PRO A 23 0.46 17.80 8.67
CA PRO A 23 -0.05 18.91 7.88
C PRO A 23 0.79 19.20 6.62
N MET A 24 1.96 18.57 6.49
CA MET A 24 2.81 18.74 5.30
C MET A 24 2.33 17.90 4.10
N GLU A 25 1.28 17.10 4.23
CA GLU A 25 0.83 16.16 3.19
C GLU A 25 1.99 15.30 2.67
N PHE A 26 2.80 14.81 3.58
CA PHE A 26 3.95 13.96 3.31
C PHE A 26 3.64 12.55 3.81
N GLN A 27 3.58 11.60 2.90
CA GLN A 27 3.29 10.21 3.28
C GLN A 27 4.46 9.63 4.09
N TYR A 28 4.16 9.14 5.31
CA TYR A 28 5.20 8.71 6.24
C TYR A 28 4.87 7.36 6.83
N LEU A 29 5.56 6.31 6.36
CA LEU A 29 5.43 4.94 6.82
C LEU A 29 6.70 4.55 7.58
N ILE A 30 6.55 4.28 8.87
CA ILE A 30 7.66 4.04 9.80
C ILE A 30 7.37 2.86 10.72
N SER A 31 8.41 2.25 11.29
CA SER A 31 8.26 1.09 12.18
C SER A 31 7.76 1.45 13.59
N GLY A 32 7.71 2.72 13.95
CA GLY A 32 7.26 3.18 15.27
C GLY A 32 7.62 4.62 15.55
N VAL A 33 7.30 5.09 16.77
CA VAL A 33 7.55 6.45 17.23
C VAL A 33 8.59 6.43 18.37
N THR A 34 9.51 7.39 18.35
CA THR A 34 10.54 7.56 19.38
C THR A 34 10.84 9.03 19.63
N PRO A 35 11.06 9.49 20.85
CA PRO A 35 11.51 10.86 21.12
C PRO A 35 12.99 11.07 20.82
N GLY A 36 13.75 9.99 20.66
CA GLY A 36 15.20 10.05 20.44
C GLY A 36 15.56 10.47 19.00
N HIS A 37 16.79 10.90 18.85
CA HIS A 37 17.43 11.06 17.54
C HIS A 37 18.89 10.65 17.64
N GLY A 38 19.45 10.15 16.53
CA GLY A 38 20.86 9.87 16.40
C GLY A 38 21.52 10.80 15.37
N GLU A 39 22.81 10.65 15.20
CA GLU A 39 23.51 11.21 14.06
C GLU A 39 23.06 10.50 12.78
N GLN A 40 22.71 11.28 11.78
CA GLN A 40 22.29 10.76 10.49
C GLN A 40 23.35 11.06 9.44
N ALA A 41 23.67 10.05 8.63
CA ALA A 41 24.54 10.19 7.49
C ALA A 41 23.89 9.56 6.25
N VAL A 42 23.96 10.26 5.12
CA VAL A 42 23.54 9.70 3.83
C VAL A 42 24.71 8.87 3.29
N HIS A 43 24.54 7.55 3.26
CA HIS A 43 25.57 6.64 2.75
C HIS A 43 25.48 6.46 1.23
N ALA A 44 24.26 6.45 0.68
CA ALA A 44 24.05 6.31 -0.75
C ALA A 44 22.70 6.89 -1.16
N VAL A 45 22.56 7.26 -2.43
CA VAL A 45 21.33 7.70 -3.06
C VAL A 45 21.14 6.97 -4.38
N ASN A 46 19.91 6.80 -4.83
CA ASN A 46 19.57 6.14 -6.10
C ASN A 46 20.13 4.71 -6.20
N VAL A 47 20.07 3.98 -5.12
CA VAL A 47 20.50 2.57 -5.02
C VAL A 47 19.31 1.69 -4.61
N PRO A 48 19.34 0.36 -4.93
CA PRO A 48 18.35 -0.57 -4.39
C PRO A 48 18.38 -0.58 -2.86
N VAL A 49 17.21 -0.70 -2.26
CA VAL A 49 17.02 -0.78 -0.81
C VAL A 49 16.09 -1.93 -0.45
N SER A 50 16.21 -2.44 0.77
CA SER A 50 15.25 -3.38 1.35
C SER A 50 14.63 -2.77 2.60
N VAL A 51 13.30 -2.64 2.61
CA VAL A 51 12.55 -2.03 3.71
C VAL A 51 11.44 -2.96 4.15
N ALA A 52 11.49 -3.44 5.40
CA ALA A 52 10.52 -4.38 5.95
C ALA A 52 10.28 -5.64 5.07
N GLY A 53 11.33 -6.13 4.43
CA GLY A 53 11.28 -7.28 3.53
C GLY A 53 10.85 -6.98 2.09
N MET A 54 10.55 -5.72 1.77
CA MET A 54 10.27 -5.28 0.40
C MET A 54 11.54 -4.71 -0.24
N ASP A 55 12.06 -5.38 -1.26
CA ASP A 55 13.20 -4.90 -2.06
C ASP A 55 12.71 -3.92 -3.12
N ILE A 56 13.29 -2.73 -3.16
CA ILE A 56 12.88 -1.64 -4.05
C ILE A 56 14.08 -1.18 -4.86
N ALA A 57 13.95 -1.19 -6.17
CA ALA A 57 14.92 -0.61 -7.07
C ALA A 57 14.56 0.85 -7.42
N PRO A 58 15.57 1.70 -7.73
CA PRO A 58 15.31 3.03 -8.24
C PRO A 58 14.44 3.00 -9.50
N GLY A 59 13.46 3.90 -9.57
CA GLY A 59 12.52 4.01 -10.69
C GLY A 59 11.27 3.14 -10.57
N GLU A 60 11.16 2.25 -9.58
CA GLU A 60 9.90 1.55 -9.29
C GLU A 60 8.88 2.50 -8.66
N ILE A 61 7.61 2.26 -8.93
CA ILE A 61 6.50 2.93 -8.24
C ILE A 61 6.26 2.24 -6.91
N VAL A 62 6.11 3.02 -5.86
CA VAL A 62 5.69 2.53 -4.54
C VAL A 62 4.36 3.18 -4.19
N HIS A 63 3.35 2.38 -3.95
CA HIS A 63 2.09 2.78 -3.33
C HIS A 63 2.13 2.43 -1.86
N MET A 64 1.72 3.36 -1.00
CA MET A 64 1.67 3.14 0.44
C MET A 64 0.52 3.89 1.08
N ASP A 65 -0.13 3.24 2.04
CA ASP A 65 -1.21 3.79 2.86
C ASP A 65 -1.19 3.17 4.27
N GLU A 66 -2.26 3.31 5.03
CA GLU A 66 -2.42 2.74 6.37
C GLU A 66 -2.43 1.19 6.40
N ASN A 67 -2.67 0.53 5.26
CA ASN A 67 -2.66 -0.92 5.15
C ASN A 67 -1.26 -1.48 4.87
N GLY A 68 -0.34 -0.62 4.43
CA GLY A 68 1.04 -1.01 4.14
C GLY A 68 1.58 -0.41 2.86
N ALA A 69 2.50 -1.14 2.22
CA ALA A 69 3.10 -0.69 0.97
C ALA A 69 3.23 -1.85 -0.02
N CYS A 70 3.07 -1.51 -1.29
CA CYS A 70 3.37 -2.40 -2.40
C CYS A 70 4.17 -1.65 -3.48
N LYS A 71 4.81 -2.39 -4.36
CA LYS A 71 5.59 -1.80 -5.45
C LYS A 71 5.30 -2.49 -6.78
N PHE A 72 5.57 -1.77 -7.87
CA PHE A 72 5.50 -2.33 -9.21
C PHE A 72 6.39 -1.53 -10.18
N PRO A 73 6.80 -2.10 -11.31
CA PRO A 73 7.57 -1.40 -12.34
C PRO A 73 6.80 -0.20 -12.90
N ALA A 74 7.50 0.92 -13.15
CA ALA A 74 6.86 2.15 -13.61
C ALA A 74 6.15 2.01 -14.97
N ASP A 75 6.62 1.13 -15.85
CA ASP A 75 6.00 0.82 -17.14
C ASP A 75 4.64 0.10 -17.01
N LYS A 76 4.31 -0.41 -15.82
CA LYS A 76 3.04 -1.07 -15.52
C LYS A 76 1.98 -0.14 -14.91
N LEU A 77 2.32 1.13 -14.67
CA LEU A 77 1.43 2.06 -13.96
C LEU A 77 0.02 2.12 -14.55
N GLN A 78 -0.10 2.19 -15.88
CA GLN A 78 -1.40 2.26 -16.53
C GLN A 78 -2.22 0.98 -16.34
N ALA A 79 -1.59 -0.18 -16.52
CA ALA A 79 -2.26 -1.47 -16.33
C ALA A 79 -2.68 -1.70 -14.87
N VAL A 80 -1.83 -1.33 -13.92
CA VAL A 80 -2.15 -1.39 -12.49
C VAL A 80 -3.35 -0.50 -12.15
N LEU A 81 -3.39 0.73 -12.69
CA LEU A 81 -4.50 1.65 -12.47
C LEU A 81 -5.83 1.11 -13.03
N GLU A 82 -5.81 0.55 -14.22
CA GLU A 82 -6.99 -0.04 -14.87
C GLU A 82 -7.51 -1.24 -14.07
N ASN A 83 -6.61 -2.15 -13.68
CA ASN A 83 -6.97 -3.32 -12.90
C ASN A 83 -7.47 -2.95 -11.49
N ALA A 84 -6.84 -1.98 -10.82
CA ALA A 84 -7.28 -1.52 -9.50
C ALA A 84 -8.69 -0.90 -9.55
N ARG A 85 -9.00 -0.12 -10.60
CA ARG A 85 -10.35 0.45 -10.79
C ARG A 85 -11.40 -0.63 -11.06
N ALA A 86 -11.06 -1.61 -11.88
CA ALA A 86 -11.96 -2.74 -12.16
C ALA A 86 -12.24 -3.55 -10.89
N LEU A 87 -11.20 -3.83 -10.11
CA LEU A 87 -11.31 -4.53 -8.84
C LEU A 87 -12.16 -3.76 -7.83
N GLN A 88 -11.93 -2.45 -7.69
CA GLN A 88 -12.73 -1.60 -6.81
C GLN A 88 -14.23 -1.64 -7.17
N GLN A 89 -14.56 -1.57 -8.45
CA GLN A 89 -15.95 -1.67 -8.90
C GLN A 89 -16.57 -3.04 -8.57
N GLU A 90 -15.82 -4.12 -8.76
CA GLU A 90 -16.26 -5.47 -8.40
C GLU A 90 -16.51 -5.59 -6.89
N GLU A 91 -15.59 -5.06 -6.07
CA GLU A 91 -15.71 -5.06 -4.61
C GLU A 91 -16.92 -4.25 -4.13
N GLU A 92 -17.16 -3.06 -4.70
CA GLU A 92 -18.32 -2.24 -4.38
C GLU A 92 -19.64 -2.97 -4.70
N GLN A 93 -19.72 -3.65 -5.85
CA GLN A 93 -20.90 -4.46 -6.22
C GLN A 93 -21.10 -5.62 -5.25
N ARG A 94 -20.02 -6.32 -4.88
CA ARG A 94 -20.05 -7.43 -3.93
C ARG A 94 -20.51 -6.99 -2.55
N VAL A 95 -19.99 -5.88 -2.06
CA VAL A 95 -20.43 -5.30 -0.79
C VAL A 95 -21.93 -4.98 -0.84
N GLY A 96 -22.41 -4.37 -1.91
CA GLY A 96 -23.84 -4.12 -2.13
C GLY A 96 -24.69 -5.41 -2.05
N GLN A 97 -24.27 -6.46 -2.77
CA GLN A 97 -24.95 -7.76 -2.74
C GLN A 97 -24.93 -8.41 -1.35
N LEU A 98 -23.80 -8.32 -0.63
CA LEU A 98 -23.68 -8.88 0.72
C LEU A 98 -24.56 -8.16 1.73
N LEU A 99 -24.72 -6.84 1.62
CA LEU A 99 -25.62 -6.06 2.48
C LEU A 99 -27.09 -6.41 2.27
N GLU A 100 -27.46 -6.86 1.07
CA GLU A 100 -28.83 -7.28 0.75
C GLU A 100 -29.10 -8.78 1.04
N ALA A 101 -28.07 -9.58 1.24
CA ALA A 101 -28.17 -11.01 1.47
C ALA A 101 -28.95 -11.34 2.76
N LYS A 102 -29.92 -12.26 2.67
CA LYS A 102 -30.81 -12.64 3.78
C LYS A 102 -30.54 -14.04 4.31
N SER A 103 -29.61 -14.77 3.71
CA SER A 103 -29.28 -16.13 4.11
C SER A 103 -27.80 -16.45 3.90
N LEU A 104 -27.31 -17.42 4.67
CA LEU A 104 -25.95 -17.94 4.52
C LEU A 104 -25.72 -18.54 3.12
N ALA A 105 -26.74 -19.14 2.52
CA ALA A 105 -26.66 -19.69 1.18
C ALA A 105 -26.41 -18.58 0.12
N GLU A 106 -27.05 -17.43 0.28
CA GLU A 106 -26.81 -16.27 -0.59
C GLU A 106 -25.40 -15.71 -0.42
N VAL A 107 -24.92 -15.58 0.83
CA VAL A 107 -23.56 -15.14 1.12
C VAL A 107 -22.53 -16.08 0.45
N LYS A 108 -22.68 -17.41 0.62
CA LYS A 108 -21.79 -18.38 -0.02
C LYS A 108 -21.80 -18.27 -1.56
N ARG A 109 -22.97 -18.08 -2.17
CA ARG A 109 -23.09 -17.92 -3.61
C ARG A 109 -22.38 -16.64 -4.11
N ILE A 110 -22.50 -15.53 -3.36
CA ILE A 110 -21.82 -14.28 -3.71
C ILE A 110 -20.30 -14.47 -3.71
N PHE A 111 -19.75 -15.13 -2.70
CA PHE A 111 -18.33 -15.41 -2.63
C PHE A 111 -17.85 -16.41 -3.72
N ALA A 112 -18.61 -17.43 -4.03
CA ALA A 112 -18.25 -18.41 -5.05
C ALA A 112 -18.21 -17.84 -6.49
N GLY A 113 -18.80 -16.70 -6.74
CA GLY A 113 -18.79 -16.03 -8.04
C GLY A 113 -17.58 -15.12 -8.28
N HIS A 114 -16.60 -15.09 -7.38
CA HIS A 114 -15.45 -14.17 -7.45
C HIS A 114 -14.11 -14.88 -7.61
N SER A 115 -13.21 -14.27 -8.36
CA SER A 115 -11.92 -14.81 -8.79
C SER A 115 -10.86 -15.02 -7.69
N TYR A 116 -11.17 -14.65 -6.42
CA TYR A 116 -10.26 -14.92 -5.28
C TYR A 116 -10.50 -16.25 -4.58
N VAL A 117 -11.60 -16.93 -4.91
CA VAL A 117 -11.83 -18.29 -4.38
C VAL A 117 -11.16 -19.23 -5.35
N GLU A 118 -10.00 -19.76 -4.99
CA GLU A 118 -9.49 -20.95 -5.64
C GLU A 118 -10.63 -21.98 -5.59
N SER A 119 -11.09 -22.40 -6.74
CA SER A 119 -12.03 -23.53 -6.81
C SER A 119 -11.30 -24.74 -6.27
N ASP A 120 -11.63 -25.14 -5.04
CA ASP A 120 -11.32 -26.49 -4.57
C ASP A 120 -12.11 -27.45 -5.48
N GLU A 121 -11.54 -27.72 -6.66
CA GLU A 121 -11.94 -28.85 -7.47
C GLU A 121 -11.27 -30.10 -6.88
N GLU A 122 -12.00 -30.83 -6.03
CA GLU A 122 -11.93 -32.28 -5.90
C GLU A 122 -13.26 -32.89 -6.29
#